data_b561e314199077cd5bff28c5d4577349
#
_entry.id   b561e314199077cd5bff28c5d4577349
#
_cell.length_a   1.000
_cell.length_b   1.000
_cell.length_c   1.000
_cell.angle_alpha   90.00
_cell.angle_beta   90.00
_cell.angle_gamma   90.00
#
_symmetry.space_group_name_H-M   'P 1'
#
loop_
_entity.id
_entity.type
_entity.pdbx_description
1 polymer ?
#
loop_
_entity_poly.entity_id
_entity_poly.type
_entity_poly.pdbx_seq_one_letter_code
_entity_poly.pdbx_strand_id
1 'polypeptide(L)'
;MLYFAYGSNLNLFQMKRRCKDSVFLKKYELKGYRLNFRSKYRAADIEKNKNSLVPGALFEISKSDEKKLDVYEDYPILYKKLYFTYYNKTVMTYIMVNKTEFRYPTERY
;
A
#
# COMPACT_ATOMS: atom_id res chain seq x y z
N MET A 1 2.28 13.47 -6.49
CA MET A 1 1.20 12.50 -6.63
C MET A 1 0.71 12.05 -5.27
N LEU A 2 -0.50 11.59 -5.20
CA LEU A 2 -1.07 11.12 -3.94
C LEU A 2 -0.84 9.63 -3.75
N TYR A 3 -0.55 9.26 -2.52
CA TYR A 3 -0.28 7.88 -2.15
C TYR A 3 -1.06 7.54 -0.88
N PHE A 4 -1.75 6.40 -0.92
CA PHE A 4 -2.47 5.88 0.25
C PHE A 4 -1.62 4.81 0.90
N ALA A 5 -1.21 5.07 2.14
CA ALA A 5 -0.40 4.15 2.91
C ALA A 5 -1.27 3.40 3.91
N TYR A 6 -1.07 2.09 3.95
CA TYR A 6 -1.68 1.25 4.97
C TYR A 6 -0.62 0.23 5.43
N GLY A 7 -0.89 -0.44 6.53
CA GLY A 7 0.09 -1.40 7.04
C GLY A 7 1.32 -0.71 7.58
N SER A 8 2.50 -1.25 7.27
CA SER A 8 3.75 -0.75 7.81
C SER A 8 4.05 0.69 7.40
N ASN A 9 3.53 1.11 6.25
CA ASN A 9 3.78 2.48 5.78
C ASN A 9 2.96 3.52 6.53
N LEU A 10 2.12 3.09 7.46
CA LEU A 10 1.42 4.03 8.34
C LEU A 10 2.33 4.67 9.37
N ASN A 11 3.48 4.08 9.63
CA ASN A 11 4.42 4.66 10.57
C ASN A 11 5.04 5.91 9.93
N LEU A 12 4.66 7.08 10.44
CA LEU A 12 5.08 8.35 9.86
C LEU A 12 6.59 8.52 9.89
N PHE A 13 7.22 8.03 10.94
CA PHE A 13 8.67 8.14 11.08
C PHE A 13 9.37 7.33 9.99
N GLN A 14 8.96 6.08 9.81
CA GLN A 14 9.54 5.24 8.78
C GLN A 14 9.23 5.75 7.39
N MET A 15 8.01 6.26 7.21
CA MET A 15 7.62 6.84 5.92
C MET A 15 8.54 7.98 5.55
N LYS A 16 8.83 8.86 6.50
CA LYS A 16 9.70 10.00 6.24
C LYS A 16 11.14 9.58 5.96
N ARG A 17 11.60 8.53 6.62
CA ARG A 17 12.94 8.02 6.34
C ARG A 17 13.03 7.39 4.97
N ARG A 18 11.99 6.68 4.58
CA ARG A 18 11.95 5.97 3.29
C ARG A 18 11.72 6.94 2.14
N CYS A 19 10.86 7.92 2.35
CA CYS A 19 10.42 8.85 1.33
C CYS A 19 10.62 10.27 1.84
N LYS A 20 11.79 10.82 1.58
CA LYS A 20 12.18 12.11 2.16
C LYS A 20 11.29 13.26 1.74
N ASP A 21 10.73 13.18 0.53
CA ASP A 21 9.90 14.25 0.00
C ASP A 21 8.44 14.11 0.41
N SER A 22 8.09 13.05 1.13
CA SER A 22 6.70 12.79 1.45
C SER A 22 6.15 13.80 2.44
N VAL A 23 4.88 14.15 2.24
CA VAL A 23 4.16 15.05 3.14
C VAL A 23 2.88 14.36 3.56
N PHE A 24 2.69 14.20 4.85
CA PHE A 24 1.45 13.65 5.38
C PHE A 24 0.33 14.67 5.17
N LEU A 25 -0.76 14.23 4.57
CA LEU A 25 -1.90 15.10 4.30
C LEU A 25 -3.01 14.90 5.32
N LYS A 26 -3.46 13.66 5.50
CA LYS A 26 -4.55 13.39 6.42
C LYS A 26 -4.73 11.90 6.62
N LYS A 27 -5.41 11.54 7.68
CA LYS A 27 -5.92 10.19 7.85
C LYS A 27 -7.02 9.95 6.83
N TYR A 28 -7.13 8.71 6.36
CA TYR A 28 -8.09 8.38 5.33
C TYR A 28 -8.56 6.95 5.50
N GLU A 29 -9.84 6.72 5.26
CA GLU A 29 -10.42 5.38 5.32
C GLU A 29 -10.86 4.99 3.93
N LEU A 30 -10.21 3.99 3.37
CA LEU A 30 -10.56 3.50 2.03
C LEU A 30 -11.74 2.54 2.15
N LYS A 31 -12.90 2.98 1.71
CA LYS A 31 -14.12 2.18 1.77
C LYS A 31 -14.17 1.18 0.64
N GLY A 32 -14.80 0.04 0.90
CA GLY A 32 -14.97 -0.98 -0.12
C GLY A 32 -13.82 -1.95 -0.20
N TYR A 33 -12.93 -1.90 0.78
CA TYR A 33 -11.79 -2.81 0.88
C TYR A 33 -11.63 -3.24 2.33
N ARG A 34 -10.95 -4.35 2.51
CA ARG A 34 -10.68 -4.91 3.83
C ARG A 34 -9.19 -5.19 3.95
N LEU A 35 -8.62 -4.83 5.10
CA LEU A 35 -7.23 -5.13 5.39
C LEU A 35 -7.08 -6.63 5.66
N ASN A 36 -6.04 -7.21 5.10
CA ASN A 36 -5.75 -8.61 5.25
C ASN A 36 -4.24 -8.80 5.44
N PHE A 37 -3.86 -9.86 6.12
CA PHE A 37 -2.45 -10.17 6.30
C PHE A 37 -2.20 -11.55 5.72
N ARG A 38 -1.18 -11.65 4.88
CA ARG A 38 -0.73 -12.94 4.38
C ARG A 38 0.14 -13.54 5.47
N SER A 39 -0.46 -14.37 6.29
CA SER A 39 0.04 -14.73 7.59
C SER A 39 1.50 -15.16 7.63
N LYS A 40 1.92 -15.91 6.64
CA LYS A 40 3.26 -16.46 6.63
C LYS A 40 4.33 -15.37 6.53
N TYR A 41 4.03 -14.33 5.79
CA TYR A 41 4.97 -13.23 5.58
C TYR A 41 4.64 -12.01 6.42
N ARG A 42 3.51 -12.03 7.07
CA ARG A 42 2.99 -10.87 7.82
C ARG A 42 2.89 -9.63 6.95
N ALA A 43 2.72 -9.83 5.66
CA ALA A 43 2.62 -8.74 4.72
C ALA A 43 1.18 -8.26 4.67
N ALA A 44 1.00 -6.95 4.78
CA ALA A 44 -0.31 -6.35 4.70
C ALA A 44 -0.79 -6.30 3.26
N ASP A 45 -2.07 -6.53 3.07
CA ASP A 45 -2.71 -6.51 1.77
C ASP A 45 -4.14 -6.05 1.95
N ILE A 46 -4.77 -5.62 0.87
CA ILE A 46 -6.19 -5.26 0.91
C ILE A 46 -6.92 -6.00 -0.19
N GLU A 47 -8.18 -6.26 0.05
CA GLU A 47 -9.01 -6.93 -0.94
C GLU A 47 -10.40 -6.33 -0.91
N LYS A 48 -11.11 -6.45 -2.02
CA LYS A 48 -12.44 -5.86 -2.12
C LYS A 48 -13.38 -6.47 -1.11
N ASN A 49 -14.10 -5.61 -0.41
CA ASN A 49 -15.14 -6.01 0.53
C ASN A 49 -16.04 -4.79 0.74
N LYS A 50 -17.22 -4.83 0.16
CA LYS A 50 -18.07 -3.64 0.11
C LYS A 50 -18.55 -3.15 1.46
N ASN A 51 -18.46 -3.98 2.48
CA ASN A 51 -18.94 -3.63 3.82
C ASN A 51 -17.81 -3.27 4.77
N SER A 52 -16.61 -3.11 4.26
CA SER A 52 -15.44 -2.85 5.09
C SER A 52 -14.74 -1.57 4.68
N LEU A 53 -13.78 -1.17 5.50
CA LEU A 53 -12.90 -0.06 5.17
C LEU A 53 -11.50 -0.34 5.68
N VAL A 54 -10.52 0.30 5.07
CA VAL A 54 -9.12 0.17 5.46
C VAL A 54 -8.64 1.50 6.00
N PRO A 55 -8.26 1.57 7.27
CA PRO A 55 -7.69 2.81 7.80
C PRO A 55 -6.27 3.00 7.27
N GLY A 56 -5.94 4.24 6.99
CA GLY A 56 -4.62 4.58 6.49
C GLY A 56 -4.41 6.05 6.46
N ALA A 57 -3.52 6.50 5.59
CA ALA A 57 -3.16 7.90 5.49
C ALA A 57 -2.83 8.26 4.04
N LEU A 58 -3.16 9.51 3.69
CA LEU A 58 -2.80 10.05 2.38
C LEU A 58 -1.54 10.87 2.52
N PHE A 59 -0.65 10.69 1.56
CA PHE A 59 0.60 11.43 1.49
C PHE A 59 0.73 12.04 0.10
N GLU A 60 1.39 13.19 0.04
CA GLU A 60 1.92 13.70 -1.20
C GLU A 60 3.32 13.13 -1.34
N ILE A 61 3.64 12.55 -2.49
CA ILE A 61 4.96 11.96 -2.72
C ILE A 61 5.53 12.44 -4.06
N SER A 62 6.85 12.41 -4.16
CA SER A 62 7.55 12.75 -5.39
C SER A 62 7.78 11.49 -6.22
N LYS A 63 8.25 11.68 -7.46
CA LYS A 63 8.64 10.54 -8.28
C LYS A 63 9.81 9.79 -7.67
N SER A 64 10.71 10.49 -7.02
CA SER A 64 11.81 9.85 -6.32
C SER A 64 11.30 8.96 -5.19
N ASP A 65 10.32 9.47 -4.45
CA ASP A 65 9.68 8.68 -3.39
C ASP A 65 9.01 7.44 -3.95
N GLU A 66 8.32 7.60 -5.09
CA GLU A 66 7.63 6.47 -5.70
C GLU A 66 8.61 5.36 -6.06
N LYS A 67 9.77 5.73 -6.60
CA LYS A 67 10.78 4.74 -6.94
C LYS A 67 11.26 3.98 -5.71
N LYS A 68 11.43 4.66 -4.60
CA LYS A 68 11.85 4.02 -3.37
C LYS A 68 10.77 3.09 -2.82
N LEU A 69 9.51 3.50 -2.93
CA LEU A 69 8.41 2.64 -2.54
C LEU A 69 8.34 1.40 -3.43
N ASP A 70 8.55 1.58 -4.73
CA ASP A 70 8.55 0.44 -5.66
C ASP A 70 9.56 -0.60 -5.25
N VAL A 71 10.75 -0.16 -4.85
CA VAL A 71 11.78 -1.09 -4.40
C VAL A 71 11.37 -1.75 -3.09
N TYR A 72 10.87 -0.97 -2.15
CA TYR A 72 10.47 -1.48 -0.85
C TYR A 72 9.35 -2.52 -0.96
N GLU A 73 8.40 -2.28 -1.87
CA GLU A 73 7.26 -3.18 -2.05
C GLU A 73 7.56 -4.31 -3.03
N ASP A 74 8.76 -4.34 -3.58
CA ASP A 74 9.11 -5.33 -4.59
C ASP A 74 8.13 -5.30 -5.77
N TYR A 75 7.88 -4.10 -6.25
CA TYR A 75 7.02 -3.86 -7.40
C TYR A 75 7.79 -4.13 -8.68
N PRO A 76 7.25 -4.81 -9.65
CA PRO A 76 5.88 -5.31 -9.77
C PRO A 76 5.73 -6.80 -9.44
N ILE A 77 6.69 -7.38 -8.76
CA ILE A 77 6.72 -8.82 -8.52
C ILE A 77 5.78 -9.22 -7.38
N LEU A 78 6.00 -8.64 -6.21
CA LEU A 78 5.22 -8.98 -5.02
C LEU A 78 3.95 -8.14 -4.92
N TYR A 79 4.06 -6.86 -5.22
CA TYR A 79 2.95 -5.93 -5.18
C TYR A 79 2.77 -5.28 -6.55
N LYS A 80 1.55 -4.87 -6.83
CA LYS A 80 1.23 -4.07 -8.01
C LYS A 80 0.51 -2.81 -7.54
N LYS A 81 0.33 -1.87 -8.44
CA LYS A 81 -0.29 -0.59 -8.11
C LYS A 81 -1.78 -0.62 -8.40
N LEU A 82 -2.53 -0.08 -7.45
CA LEU A 82 -3.97 0.13 -7.58
C LEU A 82 -4.21 1.62 -7.50
N TYR A 83 -5.10 2.12 -8.36
CA TYR A 83 -5.42 3.54 -8.39
C TYR A 83 -6.89 3.75 -8.08
N PHE A 84 -7.16 4.80 -7.33
CA PHE A 84 -8.53 5.21 -7.08
C PHE A 84 -8.59 6.73 -7.04
N THR A 85 -9.80 7.28 -6.99
CA THR A 85 -10.01 8.72 -7.09
C THR A 85 -10.38 9.29 -5.73
N TYR A 86 -9.78 10.43 -5.41
CA TYR A 86 -10.10 11.22 -4.23
C TYR A 86 -10.25 12.66 -4.68
N TYR A 87 -11.50 13.18 -4.68
CA TYR A 87 -11.80 14.54 -5.12
C TYR A 87 -11.10 14.87 -6.44
N ASN A 88 -11.37 14.09 -7.46
CA ASN A 88 -10.84 14.29 -8.82
C ASN A 88 -9.33 14.09 -8.93
N LYS A 89 -8.68 13.62 -7.88
CA LYS A 89 -7.25 13.32 -7.93
C LYS A 89 -7.03 11.83 -7.88
N THR A 90 -6.04 11.38 -8.62
CA THR A 90 -5.68 9.96 -8.63
C THR A 90 -4.79 9.66 -7.44
N VAL A 91 -5.14 8.60 -6.72
CA VAL A 91 -4.37 8.12 -5.58
C VAL A 91 -3.84 6.74 -5.90
N MET A 92 -2.57 6.52 -5.60
CA MET A 92 -1.90 5.24 -5.84
C MET A 92 -1.73 4.50 -4.52
N THR A 93 -1.92 3.18 -4.55
CA THR A 93 -1.55 2.33 -3.42
C THR A 93 -1.04 1.01 -3.96
N TYR A 94 -0.54 0.15 -3.08
CA TYR A 94 0.00 -1.15 -3.48
C TYR A 94 -0.89 -2.26 -2.98
N ILE A 95 -1.11 -3.28 -3.83
CA ILE A 95 -1.80 -4.50 -3.43
C ILE A 95 -1.02 -5.70 -3.95
N MET A 96 -1.15 -6.83 -3.30
CA MET A 96 -0.42 -8.01 -3.71
C MET A 96 -0.86 -8.49 -5.09
N VAL A 97 0.12 -8.92 -5.87
CA VAL A 97 -0.10 -9.32 -7.26
C VAL A 97 -1.01 -10.52 -7.37
N ASN A 98 -0.67 -11.58 -6.69
CA ASN A 98 -1.44 -12.81 -6.78
C ASN A 98 -1.53 -13.44 -5.41
N LYS A 99 -2.70 -13.32 -4.82
CA LYS A 99 -2.89 -13.74 -3.45
C LYS A 99 -2.79 -15.24 -3.27
N THR A 100 -3.18 -15.98 -4.28
CA THR A 100 -3.12 -17.44 -4.24
C THR A 100 -1.69 -17.93 -4.44
N GLU A 101 -1.01 -17.38 -5.44
CA GLU A 101 0.34 -17.78 -5.74
C GLU A 101 1.33 -17.33 -4.68
N PHE A 102 0.98 -16.28 -3.96
CA PHE A 102 1.89 -15.75 -2.98
C PHE A 102 2.24 -16.76 -1.89
N ARG A 103 1.36 -17.69 -1.60
CA ARG A 103 1.65 -18.74 -0.65
C ARG A 103 2.62 -19.78 -1.19
N TYR A 104 2.71 -19.82 -2.48
CA TYR A 104 3.50 -20.82 -3.16
C TYR A 104 4.97 -20.83 -2.76
N PRO A 105 5.65 -19.68 -2.71
CA PRO A 105 7.05 -19.67 -2.30
C PRO A 105 7.26 -20.24 -0.92
N THR A 106 6.30 -20.09 -0.03
CA THR A 106 6.46 -20.61 1.32
C THR A 106 6.40 -22.12 1.37
N GLU A 107 5.72 -22.71 0.44
CA GLU A 107 5.61 -24.17 0.39
C GLU A 107 6.88 -24.84 -0.06
N ARG A 108 7.78 -24.06 -0.64
CA ARG A 108 9.06 -24.59 -1.06
C ARG A 108 10.04 -24.72 0.08
N TYR A 109 9.75 -24.07 1.14
CA TYR A 109 10.62 -24.08 2.30
C TYR A 109 10.27 -25.23 3.20
#